data_d8f0e69352424245cc7f3b23fbf0b2db
#
_entry.id   d8f0e69352424245cc7f3b23fbf0b2db
#
_cell.length_a   1.000
_cell.length_b   1.000
_cell.length_c   1.000
_cell.angle_alpha   90.00
_cell.angle_beta   90.00
_cell.angle_gamma   90.00
#
_symmetry.space_group_name_H-M   'P 1'
#
loop_
_entity.id
_entity.type
_entity.pdbx_description
1 polymer ?
#
loop_
_entity_poly.entity_id
_entity_poly.type
_entity_poly.pdbx_seq_one_letter_code
_entity_poly.pdbx_strand_id
1 'polypeptide(L)'
;MFVYGTLRRGQPNWGRLLAAAAERVVAGRLAGVLLLDCGHYPAAVERPGAGEAVGEVVWIRSDAWLATLAGIDHLEGYDPADRDRLYDRVLRSVDTADGPVDCWVYVAGPMLAGSARPAVTGGDWVAYCADQPGAQ
;
A
#
# COMPACT_ATOMS: atom_id res chain seq x y z
N MET A 1 -4.74 -2.64 8.46
CA MET A 1 -4.45 -2.20 7.07
C MET A 1 -2.95 -2.31 6.82
N PHE A 2 -2.56 -2.85 5.68
CA PHE A 2 -1.15 -2.83 5.25
C PHE A 2 -0.93 -1.68 4.28
N VAL A 3 0.08 -0.87 4.55
CA VAL A 3 0.47 0.28 3.71
C VAL A 3 1.92 0.13 3.26
N TYR A 4 2.18 0.37 1.98
CA TYR A 4 3.50 0.14 1.39
C TYR A 4 4.03 1.33 0.60
N GLY A 5 3.30 2.43 0.56
CA GLY A 5 3.66 3.61 -0.23
C GLY A 5 3.49 4.92 0.53
N THR A 6 2.72 5.84 -0.04
CA THR A 6 2.56 7.19 0.49
C THR A 6 1.81 7.28 1.83
N LEU A 7 1.19 6.18 2.26
CA LEU A 7 0.51 6.09 3.56
C LEU A 7 1.42 5.57 4.68
N ARG A 8 2.65 5.16 4.38
CA ARG A 8 3.63 4.74 5.41
C ARG A 8 4.01 5.93 6.30
N ARG A 9 4.41 5.64 7.56
CA ARG A 9 4.91 6.68 8.47
C ARG A 9 6.04 7.48 7.81
N GLY A 10 6.00 8.80 7.96
CA GLY A 10 6.96 9.71 7.34
C GLY A 10 6.66 10.07 5.89
N GLN A 11 5.64 9.47 5.29
CA GLN A 11 5.23 9.76 3.92
C GLN A 11 4.08 10.77 3.88
N PRO A 12 3.83 11.41 2.72
CA PRO A 12 2.91 12.56 2.63
C PRO A 12 1.49 12.31 3.16
N ASN A 13 0.94 11.12 2.95
CA ASN A 13 -0.46 10.85 3.31
C ASN A 13 -0.65 10.24 4.71
N TRP A 14 0.44 9.89 5.39
CA TRP A 14 0.36 9.34 6.74
C TRP A 14 -0.27 10.34 7.72
N GLY A 15 0.28 11.53 7.81
CA GLY A 15 -0.19 12.55 8.75
C GLY A 15 -1.62 12.98 8.48
N ARG A 16 -2.00 13.03 7.21
CA ARG A 16 -3.33 13.48 6.79
C ARG A 16 -4.43 12.45 7.03
N LEU A 17 -4.14 11.16 6.83
CA LEU A 17 -5.17 10.13 6.80
C LEU A 17 -5.08 9.08 7.90
N LEU A 18 -3.89 8.78 8.42
CA LEU A 18 -3.71 7.65 9.34
C LEU A 18 -3.20 8.01 10.73
N ALA A 19 -2.35 9.02 10.85
CA ALA A 19 -1.63 9.28 12.12
C ALA A 19 -2.58 9.41 13.33
N ALA A 20 -3.67 10.15 13.18
CA ALA A 20 -4.61 10.38 14.29
C ALA A 20 -5.48 9.15 14.62
N ALA A 21 -5.62 8.22 13.68
CA ALA A 21 -6.49 7.04 13.83
C ALA A 21 -5.70 5.77 14.19
N ALA A 22 -4.38 5.79 14.08
CA ALA A 22 -3.55 4.61 14.30
C ALA A 22 -3.38 4.31 15.79
N GLU A 23 -3.67 3.07 16.19
CA GLU A 23 -3.42 2.58 17.54
C GLU A 23 -2.05 1.90 17.65
N ARG A 24 -1.65 1.20 16.62
CA ARG A 24 -0.42 0.41 16.57
C ARG A 24 0.09 0.34 15.15
N VAL A 25 1.41 0.37 15.00
CA VAL A 25 2.09 0.22 13.71
C VAL A 25 3.25 -0.74 13.88
N VAL A 26 3.33 -1.75 13.03
CA VAL A 26 4.46 -2.67 12.98
C VAL A 26 4.93 -2.87 11.56
N ALA A 27 6.22 -3.17 11.38
CA ALA A 27 6.75 -3.52 10.07
C ALA A 27 6.09 -4.80 9.55
N GLY A 28 5.85 -4.84 8.24
CA GLY A 28 5.26 -6.00 7.59
C GLY A 28 5.77 -6.20 6.17
N ARG A 29 5.55 -7.41 5.66
CA ARG A 29 5.89 -7.78 4.28
C ARG A 29 4.74 -8.55 3.66
N LEU A 30 4.37 -8.14 2.45
CA LEU A 30 3.36 -8.83 1.66
C LEU A 30 4.04 -9.59 0.54
N ALA A 31 3.98 -10.92 0.59
CA ALA A 31 4.54 -11.78 -0.45
C ALA A 31 3.61 -11.87 -1.67
N GLY A 32 4.16 -12.26 -2.82
CA GLY A 32 3.40 -12.52 -4.03
C GLY A 32 2.96 -11.28 -4.78
N VAL A 33 3.70 -10.18 -4.65
CA VAL A 33 3.43 -8.93 -5.36
C VAL A 33 4.68 -8.38 -6.01
N LEU A 34 4.48 -7.66 -7.10
CA LEU A 34 5.51 -6.83 -7.74
C LEU A 34 5.09 -5.37 -7.58
N LEU A 35 5.95 -4.54 -6.98
CA LEU A 35 5.70 -3.11 -6.93
C LEU A 35 6.09 -2.45 -8.25
N LEU A 36 5.20 -1.62 -8.77
CA LEU A 36 5.45 -0.78 -9.93
C LEU A 36 5.64 0.67 -9.49
N ASP A 37 6.55 1.36 -10.18
CA ASP A 37 6.78 2.80 -10.00
C ASP A 37 5.80 3.56 -10.88
N CYS A 38 4.82 4.21 -10.26
CA CYS A 38 3.82 5.04 -10.93
C CYS A 38 4.15 6.53 -10.87
N GLY A 39 5.42 6.88 -10.56
CA GLY A 39 5.90 8.24 -10.44
C GLY A 39 5.85 8.73 -9.00
N HIS A 40 4.72 9.22 -8.53
CA HIS A 40 4.58 9.75 -7.17
C HIS A 40 4.08 8.71 -6.16
N TYR A 41 3.75 7.51 -6.60
CA TYR A 41 3.22 6.43 -5.76
C TYR A 41 3.53 5.08 -6.38
N PRO A 42 3.57 4.01 -5.56
CA PRO A 42 3.73 2.65 -6.07
C PRO A 42 2.38 1.97 -6.25
N ALA A 43 2.37 0.91 -7.06
CA ALA A 43 1.23 0.02 -7.17
C ALA A 43 1.71 -1.44 -7.01
N ALA A 44 1.06 -2.20 -6.14
CA ALA A 44 1.37 -3.62 -5.94
C ALA A 44 0.52 -4.46 -6.89
N VAL A 45 1.18 -5.13 -7.83
CA VAL A 45 0.53 -6.06 -8.74
C VAL A 45 0.62 -7.46 -8.14
N GLU A 46 -0.51 -8.12 -7.94
CA GLU A 46 -0.53 -9.49 -7.45
C GLU A 46 0.04 -10.42 -8.52
N ARG A 47 1.17 -11.04 -8.21
CA ARG A 47 1.87 -11.98 -9.10
C ARG A 47 2.63 -12.97 -8.23
N PRO A 48 2.09 -14.19 -8.02
CA PRO A 48 2.75 -15.21 -7.18
C PRO A 48 4.18 -15.47 -7.61
N GLY A 49 5.09 -15.48 -6.63
CA GLY A 49 6.52 -15.72 -6.87
C GLY A 49 7.31 -14.52 -7.39
N ALA A 50 6.68 -13.37 -7.65
CA ALA A 50 7.38 -12.20 -8.22
C ALA A 50 8.24 -11.44 -7.22
N GLY A 51 7.92 -11.53 -5.92
CA GLY A 51 8.62 -10.79 -4.88
C GLY A 51 7.73 -10.45 -3.71
N GLU A 52 8.05 -9.35 -3.03
CA GLU A 52 7.31 -8.86 -1.87
C GLU A 52 7.27 -7.35 -1.83
N ALA A 53 6.29 -6.82 -1.09
CA ALA A 53 6.23 -5.40 -0.74
C ALA A 53 6.58 -5.23 0.73
N VAL A 54 7.50 -4.31 1.01
CA VAL A 54 7.86 -3.90 2.37
C VAL A 54 6.97 -2.74 2.78
N GLY A 55 6.42 -2.81 3.98
CA GLY A 55 5.52 -1.77 4.46
C GLY A 55 5.25 -1.87 5.95
N GLU A 56 4.08 -1.43 6.34
CA GLU A 56 3.66 -1.37 7.73
C GLU A 56 2.22 -1.85 7.87
N VAL A 57 1.98 -2.64 8.93
CA VAL A 57 0.62 -2.99 9.35
C VAL A 57 0.17 -1.94 10.35
N VAL A 58 -0.96 -1.33 10.08
CA VAL A 58 -1.54 -0.27 10.90
C VAL A 58 -2.87 -0.74 11.46
N TRP A 59 -2.98 -0.78 12.80
CA TRP A 59 -4.25 -0.99 13.48
C TRP A 59 -4.93 0.35 13.67
N ILE A 60 -6.14 0.46 13.16
CA ILE A 60 -6.93 1.71 13.19
C ILE A 60 -7.96 1.57 14.31
N ARG A 61 -8.12 2.63 15.13
CA ARG A 61 -9.16 2.64 16.17
C ARG A 61 -10.51 2.29 15.58
N SER A 62 -11.27 1.46 16.29
CA SER A 62 -12.58 1.00 15.82
C SER A 62 -13.57 2.15 15.61
N ASP A 63 -13.49 3.20 16.42
CA ASP A 63 -14.36 4.39 16.30
C ASP A 63 -14.02 5.27 15.08
N ALA A 64 -12.83 5.11 14.52
CA ALA A 64 -12.36 5.87 13.35
C ALA A 64 -12.34 5.01 12.07
N TRP A 65 -12.61 3.72 12.16
CA TRP A 65 -12.40 2.76 11.06
C TRP A 65 -13.14 3.15 9.78
N LEU A 66 -14.45 3.37 9.87
CA LEU A 66 -15.26 3.64 8.68
C LEU A 66 -14.86 4.95 7.99
N ALA A 67 -14.64 6.02 8.75
CA ALA A 67 -14.25 7.31 8.19
C ALA A 67 -12.85 7.25 7.58
N THR A 68 -11.91 6.57 8.24
CA THR A 68 -10.53 6.39 7.74
C THR A 68 -10.53 5.59 6.45
N LEU A 69 -11.26 4.47 6.42
CA LEU A 69 -11.37 3.63 5.24
C LEU A 69 -11.97 4.40 4.05
N ALA A 70 -13.02 5.16 4.28
CA ALA A 70 -13.63 5.98 3.22
C ALA A 70 -12.67 7.02 2.67
N GLY A 71 -11.88 7.67 3.52
CA GLY A 71 -10.85 8.64 3.11
C GLY A 71 -9.75 8.01 2.26
N ILE A 72 -9.28 6.82 2.64
CA ILE A 72 -8.26 6.10 1.89
C ILE A 72 -8.83 5.56 0.58
N ASP A 73 -10.04 5.01 0.58
CA ASP A 73 -10.71 4.57 -0.65
C ASP A 73 -10.80 5.73 -1.66
N HIS A 74 -11.12 6.91 -1.19
CA HIS A 74 -11.16 8.11 -2.04
C HIS A 74 -9.78 8.48 -2.59
N LEU A 75 -8.76 8.46 -1.74
CA LEU A 75 -7.37 8.74 -2.16
C LEU A 75 -6.90 7.75 -3.22
N GLU A 76 -7.17 6.46 -3.02
CA GLU A 76 -6.71 5.39 -3.91
C GLU A 76 -7.57 5.24 -5.16
N GLY A 77 -8.69 5.96 -5.24
CA GLY A 77 -9.61 5.82 -6.36
C GLY A 77 -10.30 4.45 -6.40
N TYR A 78 -10.57 3.88 -5.22
CA TYR A 78 -11.29 2.61 -5.12
C TYR A 78 -12.78 2.85 -4.99
N ASP A 79 -13.51 2.38 -6.01
CA ASP A 79 -14.96 2.24 -6.02
C ASP A 79 -15.26 0.93 -6.75
N PRO A 80 -15.84 -0.08 -6.10
CA PRO A 80 -16.10 -1.37 -6.74
C PRO A 80 -17.06 -1.28 -7.92
N ALA A 81 -17.85 -0.21 -8.01
CA ALA A 81 -18.75 0.03 -9.14
C ALA A 81 -18.05 0.66 -10.34
N ASP A 82 -16.85 1.21 -10.17
CA ASP A 82 -16.08 1.84 -11.24
C ASP A 82 -15.22 0.78 -11.94
N ARG A 83 -15.43 0.61 -13.25
CA ARG A 83 -14.66 -0.34 -14.07
C ARG A 83 -13.21 0.12 -14.30
N ASP A 84 -12.97 1.42 -14.24
CA ASP A 84 -11.67 2.02 -14.50
C ASP A 84 -10.92 2.36 -13.21
N ARG A 85 -11.32 1.76 -12.09
CA ARG A 85 -10.67 1.99 -10.79
C ARG A 85 -9.19 1.65 -10.85
N LEU A 86 -8.36 2.51 -10.23
CA LEU A 86 -6.90 2.33 -10.23
C LEU A 86 -6.47 1.20 -9.30
N TYR A 87 -7.15 1.03 -8.17
CA TYR A 87 -6.83 0.03 -7.15
C TYR A 87 -8.04 -0.79 -6.78
N ASP A 88 -7.76 -2.03 -6.35
CA ASP A 88 -8.69 -2.88 -5.63
C ASP A 88 -8.30 -2.94 -4.17
N ARG A 89 -9.27 -2.99 -3.27
CA ARG A 89 -9.04 -3.21 -1.84
C ARG A 89 -9.37 -4.67 -1.53
N VAL A 90 -8.36 -5.41 -1.11
CA VAL A 90 -8.46 -6.86 -0.88
C VAL A 90 -7.93 -7.23 0.50
N LEU A 91 -8.38 -8.36 1.03
CA LEU A 91 -7.89 -8.91 2.29
C LEU A 91 -6.77 -9.90 1.99
N ARG A 92 -5.59 -9.69 2.60
CA ARG A 92 -4.42 -10.55 2.39
C ARG A 92 -3.67 -10.78 3.70
N SER A 93 -2.98 -11.91 3.78
CA SER A 93 -2.10 -12.22 4.91
C SER A 93 -0.77 -11.50 4.72
N VAL A 94 -0.36 -10.76 5.74
CA VAL A 94 0.89 -9.99 5.77
C VAL A 94 1.79 -10.55 6.86
N ASP A 95 3.05 -10.78 6.54
CA ASP A 95 4.02 -11.31 7.50
C ASP A 95 4.57 -10.19 8.37
N THR A 96 4.56 -10.42 9.69
CA THR A 96 5.16 -9.53 10.69
C THR A 96 6.09 -10.33 11.60
N ALA A 97 6.86 -9.64 12.43
CA ALA A 97 7.72 -10.30 13.42
C ALA A 97 6.92 -11.13 14.42
N ASP A 98 5.65 -10.79 14.64
CA ASP A 98 4.73 -11.51 15.55
C ASP A 98 3.87 -12.55 14.83
N GLY A 99 4.17 -12.86 13.59
CA GLY A 99 3.42 -13.81 12.76
C GLY A 99 2.54 -13.13 11.70
N PRO A 100 1.77 -13.94 10.94
CA PRO A 100 0.91 -13.41 9.89
C PRO A 100 -0.30 -12.67 10.45
N VAL A 101 -0.68 -11.58 9.78
CA VAL A 101 -1.85 -10.76 10.11
C VAL A 101 -2.66 -10.55 8.85
N ASP A 102 -3.97 -10.81 8.92
CA ASP A 102 -4.87 -10.52 7.81
C ASP A 102 -5.15 -9.02 7.75
N CYS A 103 -4.86 -8.42 6.61
CA CYS A 103 -4.95 -6.98 6.41
C CYS A 103 -5.70 -6.63 5.15
N TRP A 104 -6.41 -5.50 5.19
CA TRP A 104 -6.83 -4.82 3.97
C TRP A 104 -5.61 -4.21 3.28
N VAL A 105 -5.53 -4.40 1.97
CA VAL A 105 -4.44 -3.92 1.12
C VAL A 105 -5.04 -3.34 -0.17
N TYR A 106 -4.51 -2.22 -0.61
CA TYR A 106 -4.84 -1.68 -1.94
C TYR A 106 -3.85 -2.23 -2.95
N VAL A 107 -4.34 -3.06 -3.87
CA VAL A 107 -3.53 -3.63 -4.96
C VAL A 107 -3.92 -3.00 -6.28
N ALA A 108 -3.04 -3.08 -7.27
CA ALA A 108 -3.30 -2.53 -8.59
C ALA A 108 -4.57 -3.13 -9.21
N GLY A 109 -5.46 -2.28 -9.67
CA GLY A 109 -6.57 -2.68 -10.52
C GLY A 109 -6.10 -3.10 -11.91
N PRO A 110 -6.99 -3.61 -12.79
CA PRO A 110 -6.60 -4.18 -14.08
C PRO A 110 -5.80 -3.22 -14.96
N MET A 111 -6.12 -1.93 -14.96
CA MET A 111 -5.42 -0.95 -15.79
C MET A 111 -3.96 -0.76 -15.36
N LEU A 112 -3.72 -0.60 -14.05
CA LEU A 112 -2.36 -0.49 -13.53
C LEU A 112 -1.60 -1.80 -13.64
N ALA A 113 -2.27 -2.93 -13.37
CA ALA A 113 -1.66 -4.26 -13.45
C ALA A 113 -1.16 -4.59 -14.86
N GLY A 114 -1.84 -4.11 -15.89
CA GLY A 114 -1.47 -4.29 -17.29
C GLY A 114 -0.51 -3.24 -17.84
N SER A 115 -0.10 -2.26 -17.06
CA SER A 115 0.76 -1.18 -17.52
C SER A 115 2.24 -1.57 -17.55
N ALA A 116 3.01 -0.96 -18.47
CA ALA A 116 4.42 -1.21 -18.65
C ALA A 116 5.27 -0.24 -17.81
N ARG A 117 5.03 -0.18 -16.50
CA ARG A 117 5.76 0.71 -15.60
C ARG A 117 6.99 0.01 -15.02
N PRO A 118 8.04 0.77 -14.65
CA PRO A 118 9.24 0.19 -14.04
C PRO A 118 8.91 -0.52 -12.73
N ALA A 119 9.64 -1.62 -12.46
CA ALA A 119 9.54 -2.29 -11.17
C ALA A 119 10.32 -1.52 -10.10
N VAL A 120 9.80 -1.52 -8.87
CA VAL A 120 10.49 -1.01 -7.70
C VAL A 120 11.43 -2.10 -7.19
N THR A 121 12.71 -1.96 -7.46
CA THR A 121 13.71 -2.94 -7.04
C THR A 121 13.74 -3.06 -5.52
N GLY A 122 13.67 -4.29 -5.01
CA GLY A 122 13.69 -4.57 -3.57
C GLY A 122 12.33 -4.50 -2.89
N GLY A 123 11.29 -4.01 -3.55
CA GLY A 123 9.93 -3.97 -3.01
C GLY A 123 9.71 -2.97 -1.88
N ASP A 124 10.65 -2.07 -1.61
CA ASP A 124 10.54 -1.03 -0.58
C ASP A 124 10.50 0.33 -1.25
N TRP A 125 9.30 0.91 -1.33
CA TRP A 125 9.08 2.18 -2.01
C TRP A 125 9.90 3.33 -1.40
N VAL A 126 9.96 3.39 -0.06
CA VAL A 126 10.67 4.47 0.63
C VAL A 126 12.17 4.41 0.33
N ALA A 127 12.77 3.22 0.43
CA ALA A 127 14.18 3.03 0.10
C ALA A 127 14.45 3.29 -1.39
N TYR A 128 13.57 2.81 -2.26
CA TYR A 128 13.66 3.04 -3.69
C TYR A 128 13.65 4.53 -4.06
N CYS A 129 12.74 5.32 -3.47
CA CYS A 129 12.66 6.76 -3.71
C CYS A 129 13.91 7.49 -3.21
N ALA A 130 14.46 7.07 -2.06
CA ALA A 130 15.68 7.66 -1.51
C ALA A 130 16.90 7.47 -2.42
N ASP A 131 16.93 6.38 -3.19
CA ASP A 131 18.03 6.04 -4.09
C ASP A 131 17.87 6.64 -5.50
N GLN A 132 16.76 7.30 -5.81
CA GLN A 132 16.54 7.88 -7.12
C GLN A 132 17.23 9.22 -7.28
N PRO A 133 17.92 9.48 -8.41
CA PRO A 133 18.44 10.81 -8.72
C PRO A 133 17.32 11.86 -8.73
N GLY A 134 17.50 12.95 -7.97
CA GLY A 134 16.50 14.02 -7.91
C GLY A 134 15.33 13.76 -6.98
N ALA A 135 15.34 12.69 -6.19
CA ALA A 135 14.31 12.35 -5.20
C ALA A 135 14.46 13.16 -3.90
N GLN A 136 14.60 14.44 -3.99
CA GLN A 136 14.89 15.33 -2.86
C GLN A 136 13.69 16.21 -2.50
#